data_5e42419007feba30f272ce1b45dfc9c5
#
_entry.id   5e42419007feba30f272ce1b45dfc9c5
#
_cell.length_a   1.000
_cell.length_b   1.000
_cell.length_c   1.000
_cell.angle_alpha   90.00
_cell.angle_beta   90.00
_cell.angle_gamma   90.00
#
_symmetry.space_group_name_H-M   'P 1'
#
loop_
_entity.id
_entity.type
_entity.pdbx_description
1 polymer ?
#
loop_
_entity_poly.entity_id
_entity_poly.type
_entity_poly.pdbx_seq_one_letter_code
_entity_poly.pdbx_strand_id
1 'polypeptide(L)'
;MKFEKPKKKIIDWYGSKVSVPFNCHIYPEKKVKIANRFNGEECTMPGYAVAVYDTIIGAERFEDWDTVRAGLDWFRCHFAKEYMVLLDLSLIHI
;
A
#
# COMPACT_ATOMS: atom_id res chain seq x y z
N MET A 1 -2.81 -21.17 10.28
CA MET A 1 -1.53 -20.49 10.03
C MET A 1 -1.52 -19.14 10.72
N LYS A 2 -0.41 -18.84 11.39
CA LYS A 2 -0.27 -17.54 12.03
C LYS A 2 0.58 -16.62 11.17
N PHE A 3 0.11 -15.42 10.98
CA PHE A 3 0.88 -14.39 10.29
C PHE A 3 1.67 -13.60 11.32
N GLU A 4 2.87 -13.18 10.95
CA GLU A 4 3.64 -12.28 11.80
C GLU A 4 2.97 -10.90 11.78
N LYS A 5 3.02 -10.22 12.93
CA LYS A 5 2.51 -8.87 12.97
C LYS A 5 3.37 -7.95 12.12
N PRO A 6 2.76 -7.05 11.36
CA PRO A 6 3.53 -6.13 10.54
C PRO A 6 4.37 -5.19 11.39
N LYS A 7 5.59 -4.92 10.95
CA LYS A 7 6.51 -4.01 11.61
C LYS A 7 6.99 -2.97 10.61
N LYS A 8 7.00 -1.73 11.04
CA LYS A 8 7.49 -0.65 10.21
C LYS A 8 8.95 -0.88 9.84
N LYS A 9 9.30 -0.51 8.63
CA LYS A 9 10.66 -0.63 8.11
C LYS A 9 11.04 0.69 7.45
N ILE A 10 12.30 1.08 7.62
CA ILE A 10 12.83 2.28 6.97
C ILE A 10 13.67 1.84 5.78
N ILE A 11 13.40 2.42 4.64
CA ILE A 11 14.13 2.14 3.41
C ILE A 11 14.81 3.41 2.92
N ASP A 12 15.86 3.23 2.11
CA ASP A 12 16.52 4.34 1.43
C ASP A 12 15.90 4.46 0.04
N TRP A 13 15.20 5.56 -0.21
CA TRP A 13 14.55 5.82 -1.48
C TRP A 13 15.24 7.00 -2.16
N TYR A 14 16.21 6.67 -3.04
CA TYR A 14 16.95 7.67 -3.81
C TYR A 14 17.51 8.79 -2.93
N GLY A 15 18.16 8.39 -1.82
CA GLY A 15 18.76 9.33 -0.89
C GLY A 15 17.86 9.82 0.22
N SER A 16 16.57 9.49 0.18
CA SER A 16 15.62 9.86 1.22
C SER A 16 15.25 8.64 2.07
N LYS A 17 15.09 8.86 3.37
CA LYS A 17 14.64 7.79 4.25
C LYS A 17 13.12 7.77 4.27
N VAL A 18 12.53 6.64 3.92
CA VAL A 18 11.09 6.48 3.85
C VAL A 18 10.67 5.33 4.75
N SER A 19 9.61 5.53 5.52
CA SER A 19 9.05 4.50 6.37
C SER A 19 7.93 3.78 5.62
N VAL A 20 7.98 2.44 5.59
CA VAL A 20 6.88 1.63 5.06
C VAL A 20 6.29 0.82 6.22
N PRO A 21 5.01 0.42 6.12
CA PRO A 21 4.32 -0.18 7.27
C PRO A 21 4.74 -1.61 7.58
N PHE A 22 5.40 -2.27 6.63
CA PHE A 22 5.82 -3.65 6.78
C PHE A 22 6.88 -3.98 5.74
N ASN A 23 7.46 -5.16 5.87
CA ASN A 23 8.44 -5.62 4.90
C ASN A 23 7.72 -6.01 3.62
N CYS A 24 8.17 -5.47 2.49
CA CYS A 24 7.60 -5.78 1.19
C CYS A 24 8.67 -5.60 0.12
N HIS A 25 8.43 -6.19 -1.04
CA HIS A 25 9.36 -6.06 -2.17
C HIS A 25 9.21 -4.68 -2.79
N ILE A 26 10.24 -3.85 -2.65
CA ILE A 26 10.19 -2.46 -3.12
C ILE A 26 10.52 -2.39 -4.60
N TYR A 27 9.62 -1.82 -5.38
CA TYR A 27 9.86 -1.58 -6.81
C TYR A 27 10.74 -0.36 -6.98
N PRO A 28 11.72 -0.42 -7.88
CA PRO A 28 12.70 0.68 -8.04
C PRO A 28 12.17 1.88 -8.82
N GLU A 29 11.06 1.75 -9.53
CA GLU A 29 10.53 2.82 -10.35
C GLU A 29 10.11 4.02 -9.51
N LYS A 30 10.49 5.22 -9.94
CA LYS A 30 10.13 6.45 -9.24
C LYS A 30 8.67 6.82 -9.42
N LYS A 31 8.09 6.45 -10.54
CA LYS A 31 6.68 6.73 -10.85
C LYS A 31 6.06 5.52 -11.52
N VAL A 32 4.97 5.04 -10.96
CA VAL A 32 4.23 3.92 -11.51
C VAL A 32 2.75 4.32 -11.60
N LYS A 33 2.14 4.08 -12.74
CA LYS A 33 0.72 4.35 -12.92
C LYS A 33 -0.07 3.11 -12.50
N ILE A 34 -1.01 3.30 -11.60
CA ILE A 34 -1.84 2.24 -11.07
C ILE A 34 -3.30 2.62 -11.27
N ALA A 35 -4.11 1.65 -11.67
CA ALA A 35 -5.54 1.85 -11.87
C ALA A 35 -6.32 1.16 -10.76
N ASN A 36 -7.40 1.81 -10.34
CA ASN A 36 -8.37 1.19 -9.44
C ASN A 36 -9.04 0.04 -10.17
N ARG A 37 -8.98 -1.14 -9.59
CA ARG A 37 -9.49 -2.35 -10.23
C ARG A 37 -11.02 -2.39 -10.35
N PHE A 38 -11.72 -1.49 -9.70
CA PHE A 38 -13.19 -1.44 -9.74
C PHE A 38 -13.73 -0.42 -10.71
N ASN A 39 -13.12 0.77 -10.78
CA ASN A 39 -13.66 1.86 -11.61
C ASN A 39 -12.68 2.37 -12.68
N GLY A 40 -11.45 1.87 -12.69
CA GLY A 40 -10.47 2.25 -13.71
C GLY A 40 -9.80 3.59 -13.48
N GLU A 41 -10.13 4.31 -12.42
CA GLU A 41 -9.43 5.56 -12.11
C GLU A 41 -7.95 5.31 -11.87
N GLU A 42 -7.11 6.19 -12.39
CA GLU A 42 -5.66 6.02 -12.32
C GLU A 42 -5.01 7.05 -11.43
N CYS A 43 -3.90 6.66 -10.83
CA CYS A 43 -3.02 7.58 -10.14
C CYS A 43 -1.58 7.13 -10.30
N THR A 44 -0.65 8.02 -10.01
CA THR A 44 0.78 7.75 -10.12
C THR A 44 1.40 7.78 -8.73
N MET A 45 2.22 6.76 -8.44
CA MET A 45 2.87 6.64 -7.14
C MET A 45 4.31 6.18 -7.32
N PRO A 46 5.18 6.48 -6.35
CA PRO A 46 6.51 5.87 -6.37
C PRO A 46 6.43 4.37 -6.13
N GLY A 47 7.46 3.64 -6.58
CA GLY A 47 7.48 2.18 -6.50
C GLY A 47 7.30 1.64 -5.09
N TYR A 48 7.81 2.34 -4.06
CA TYR A 48 7.63 1.85 -2.70
C TYR A 48 6.17 1.89 -2.25
N ALA A 49 5.40 2.86 -2.73
CA ALA A 49 3.96 2.92 -2.43
C ALA A 49 3.21 1.82 -3.16
N VAL A 50 3.59 1.53 -4.40
CA VAL A 50 2.99 0.42 -5.16
C VAL A 50 3.26 -0.91 -4.45
N ALA A 51 4.46 -1.08 -3.90
CA ALA A 51 4.81 -2.29 -3.16
C ALA A 51 3.90 -2.49 -1.94
N VAL A 52 3.62 -1.41 -1.22
CA VAL A 52 2.69 -1.46 -0.09
C VAL A 52 1.28 -1.81 -0.58
N TYR A 53 0.85 -1.18 -1.67
CA TYR A 53 -0.46 -1.46 -2.26
C TYR A 53 -0.62 -2.93 -2.63
N ASP A 54 0.36 -3.49 -3.34
CA ASP A 54 0.32 -4.90 -3.75
C ASP A 54 0.26 -5.83 -2.54
N THR A 55 1.00 -5.49 -1.49
CA THR A 55 1.02 -6.30 -0.28
C THR A 55 -0.33 -6.26 0.43
N ILE A 56 -0.99 -5.10 0.43
CA ILE A 56 -2.35 -4.98 1.00
C ILE A 56 -3.30 -5.91 0.25
N ILE A 57 -3.26 -5.89 -1.07
CA ILE A 57 -4.15 -6.72 -1.90
C ILE A 57 -3.89 -8.21 -1.63
N GLY A 58 -2.61 -8.60 -1.56
CA GLY A 58 -2.27 -9.99 -1.25
C GLY A 58 -2.70 -10.41 0.15
N ALA A 59 -2.50 -9.53 1.12
CA ALA A 59 -2.88 -9.81 2.51
C ALA A 59 -4.39 -9.97 2.64
N GLU A 60 -5.16 -9.17 1.91
CA GLU A 60 -6.62 -9.28 1.90
C GLU A 60 -7.07 -10.67 1.45
N ARG A 61 -6.42 -11.21 0.45
CA ARG A 61 -6.75 -12.55 -0.06
C ARG A 61 -6.52 -13.65 0.98
N PHE A 62 -5.54 -13.45 1.85
CA PHE A 62 -5.22 -14.42 2.90
C PHE A 62 -5.84 -14.05 4.25
N GLU A 63 -6.68 -13.04 4.26
CA GLU A 63 -7.36 -12.57 5.47
C GLU A 63 -6.37 -12.17 6.57
N ASP A 64 -5.21 -11.67 6.16
CA ASP A 64 -4.21 -11.13 7.08
C ASP A 64 -4.58 -9.67 7.38
N TRP A 65 -5.56 -9.50 8.24
CA TRP A 65 -6.15 -8.19 8.50
C TRP A 65 -5.23 -7.22 9.23
N ASP A 66 -4.28 -7.73 9.98
CA ASP A 66 -3.29 -6.86 10.63
C ASP A 66 -2.42 -6.14 9.59
N THR A 67 -1.98 -6.88 8.59
CA THR A 67 -1.19 -6.31 7.49
C THR A 67 -2.04 -5.35 6.65
N VAL A 68 -3.28 -5.73 6.35
CA VAL A 68 -4.20 -4.86 5.61
C VAL A 68 -4.38 -3.54 6.35
N ARG A 69 -4.66 -3.60 7.64
CA ARG A 69 -4.89 -2.40 8.45
C ARG A 69 -3.65 -1.51 8.50
N ALA A 70 -2.48 -2.10 8.71
CA ALA A 70 -1.24 -1.34 8.76
C ALA A 70 -0.99 -0.62 7.43
N GLY A 71 -1.23 -1.30 6.32
CA GLY A 71 -1.06 -0.72 5.00
C GLY A 71 -2.03 0.40 4.71
N LEU A 72 -3.31 0.19 5.04
CA LEU A 72 -4.33 1.21 4.82
C LEU A 72 -4.07 2.46 5.65
N ASP A 73 -3.68 2.30 6.91
CA ASP A 73 -3.36 3.43 7.76
C ASP A 73 -2.17 4.22 7.22
N TRP A 74 -1.15 3.51 6.76
CA TRP A 74 0.03 4.15 6.18
C TRP A 74 -0.35 4.94 4.92
N PHE A 75 -1.14 4.34 4.03
CA PHE A 75 -1.57 5.00 2.80
C PHE A 75 -2.38 6.25 3.10
N ARG A 76 -3.27 6.17 4.04
CA ARG A 76 -4.11 7.29 4.43
C ARG A 76 -3.28 8.47 4.93
N CYS A 77 -2.19 8.17 5.65
CA CYS A 77 -1.32 9.20 6.19
C CYS A 77 -0.36 9.79 5.18
N HIS A 78 0.14 8.97 4.25
CA HIS A 78 1.23 9.39 3.37
C HIS A 78 0.80 9.65 1.93
N PHE A 79 -0.27 9.02 1.49
CA PHE A 79 -0.77 9.14 0.12
C PHE A 79 -2.29 9.24 0.13
N ALA A 80 -2.79 10.28 0.78
CA ALA A 80 -4.23 10.44 0.98
C ALA A 80 -5.02 10.49 -0.33
N LYS A 81 -4.51 11.18 -1.35
CA LYS A 81 -5.16 11.25 -2.65
C LYS A 81 -5.24 9.89 -3.32
N GLU A 82 -4.09 9.21 -3.34
CA GLU A 82 -3.98 7.90 -3.96
C GLU A 82 -4.81 6.88 -3.20
N TYR A 83 -4.87 7.00 -1.90
CA TYR A 83 -5.74 6.16 -1.07
C TYR A 83 -7.19 6.29 -1.53
N MET A 84 -7.65 7.50 -1.75
CA MET A 84 -9.04 7.72 -2.18
C MET A 84 -9.31 7.15 -3.56
N VAL A 85 -8.33 7.19 -4.46
CA VAL A 85 -8.49 6.63 -5.79
C VAL A 85 -8.48 5.11 -5.77
N LEU A 86 -7.55 4.51 -5.02
CA LEU A 86 -7.28 3.08 -5.12
C LEU A 86 -7.90 2.25 -4.00
N LEU A 87 -7.95 2.78 -2.80
CA LEU A 87 -8.20 1.98 -1.62
C LEU A 87 -9.37 2.45 -0.77
N ASP A 88 -10.01 3.55 -1.14
CA ASP A 88 -11.18 3.99 -0.39
C ASP A 88 -12.36 3.11 -0.75
N LEU A 89 -12.34 1.91 -0.20
CA LEU A 89 -13.36 0.90 -0.45
C LEU A 89 -14.47 0.96 0.59
N SER A 90 -14.40 1.90 1.51
CA SER A 90 -15.39 1.99 2.57
C SER A 90 -16.80 2.15 2.02
N LEU A 91 -16.93 2.82 0.89
CA LEU A 91 -18.23 3.00 0.23
C LEU A 91 -18.77 1.70 -0.37
N ILE A 92 -17.90 0.73 -0.56
CA ILE A 92 -18.24 -0.54 -1.20
C ILE A 92 -18.50 -1.62 -0.16
N HIS A 93 -17.81 -1.52 0.98
CA HIS A 93 -17.83 -2.56 1.99
C HIS A 93 -18.87 -2.37 3.08
N ILE A 94 -19.64 -1.39 2.97
CA ILE A 94 -20.62 -1.09 4.01
C ILE A 94 -21.69 -2.14 4.05
#